data_e4f91127fae01d9c2f427d06c9c4ba85
#
_entry.id   e4f91127fae01d9c2f427d06c9c4ba85
#
_cell.length_a   1.000
_cell.length_b   1.000
_cell.length_c   1.000
_cell.angle_alpha   90.00
_cell.angle_beta   90.00
_cell.angle_gamma   90.00
#
_symmetry.space_group_name_H-M   'P 1'
#
loop_
_entity.id
_entity.type
_entity.pdbx_description
1 polymer ?
#
loop_
_entity_poly.entity_id
_entity_poly.type
_entity_poly.pdbx_seq_one_letter_code
_entity_poly.pdbx_strand_id
1 'polypeptide(L)'
;MASYELSAFDRFSAITVVGAIEQQTPATLNVGFWVRDPNQFLIYPDQVTAHPRHDFLWEKTCFEIFVGVKDEDFYREINLSPSQAWQVYQFEEYRFPEDMPPIAAYDIELNHLQRTHYGLNVSLDLSQFMRQHKLKWSDLYIGLTAVLNTTQGMHYFAMQHSSPKADFHNKRDWLHQF
;
A
#
# COMPACT_ATOMS: atom_id res chain seq x y z
N MET A 1 -10.66 -11.86 -7.66
CA MET A 1 -10.40 -10.39 -7.60
C MET A 1 -11.41 -9.75 -6.66
N ALA A 2 -10.97 -8.94 -5.70
CA ALA A 2 -11.80 -8.14 -4.81
C ALA A 2 -11.45 -6.66 -5.02
N SER A 3 -12.43 -5.74 -4.89
CA SER A 3 -12.20 -4.31 -5.05
C SER A 3 -12.83 -3.53 -3.90
N TYR A 4 -12.18 -2.43 -3.52
CA TYR A 4 -12.52 -1.58 -2.40
C TYR A 4 -12.43 -0.12 -2.80
N GLU A 5 -13.47 0.65 -2.54
CA GLU A 5 -13.38 2.09 -2.57
C GLU A 5 -12.72 2.55 -1.26
N LEU A 6 -11.63 3.31 -1.38
CA LEU A 6 -10.93 3.84 -0.22
C LEU A 6 -11.60 5.14 0.23
N SER A 7 -11.83 5.27 1.53
CA SER A 7 -12.43 6.44 2.14
C SER A 7 -11.37 7.46 2.53
N ALA A 8 -11.61 8.74 2.26
CA ALA A 8 -10.75 9.82 2.76
C ALA A 8 -11.01 10.05 4.26
N PHE A 9 -9.95 10.19 5.05
CA PHE A 9 -10.04 10.45 6.49
C PHE A 9 -10.77 11.77 6.79
N ASP A 10 -10.46 12.81 6.05
CA ASP A 10 -11.03 14.16 6.18
C ASP A 10 -12.31 14.38 5.35
N ARG A 11 -12.90 13.30 4.82
CA ARG A 11 -14.09 13.33 3.95
C ARG A 11 -13.88 14.11 2.64
N PHE A 12 -12.65 14.22 2.17
CA PHE A 12 -12.33 14.82 0.89
C PHE A 12 -12.98 14.01 -0.24
N SER A 13 -13.96 14.60 -0.93
CA SER A 13 -14.80 13.91 -1.91
C SER A 13 -14.49 14.27 -3.38
N ALA A 14 -13.50 15.14 -3.61
CA ALA A 14 -13.15 15.57 -4.97
C ALA A 14 -12.42 14.50 -5.78
N ILE A 15 -11.80 13.54 -5.09
CA ILE A 15 -11.08 12.40 -5.68
C ILE A 15 -11.68 11.10 -5.16
N THR A 16 -11.86 10.13 -6.05
CA THR A 16 -12.22 8.76 -5.68
C THR A 16 -11.02 7.85 -5.92
N VAL A 17 -10.71 6.99 -4.95
CA VAL A 17 -9.66 5.98 -5.06
C VAL A 17 -10.27 4.59 -4.91
N VAL A 18 -9.97 3.70 -5.84
CA VAL A 18 -10.39 2.30 -5.79
C VAL A 18 -9.14 1.42 -5.83
N GLY A 19 -9.01 0.53 -4.87
CA GLY A 19 -8.00 -0.53 -4.86
C GLY A 19 -8.60 -1.87 -5.23
N ALA A 20 -7.93 -2.68 -6.04
CA ALA A 20 -8.31 -4.05 -6.31
C ALA A 20 -7.16 -5.01 -6.02
N ILE A 21 -7.52 -6.18 -5.50
CA ILE A 21 -6.60 -7.22 -5.06
C ILE A 21 -6.92 -8.51 -5.78
N GLU A 22 -5.88 -9.15 -6.29
CA GLU A 22 -5.95 -10.49 -6.86
C GLU A 22 -4.74 -11.31 -6.42
N GLN A 23 -4.98 -12.47 -5.87
CA GLN A 23 -3.93 -13.45 -5.63
C GLN A 23 -3.76 -14.36 -6.83
N GLN A 24 -2.52 -14.71 -7.14
CA GLN A 24 -2.16 -15.75 -8.10
C GLN A 24 -1.23 -16.76 -7.44
N THR A 25 -1.39 -18.01 -7.80
CA THR A 25 -0.54 -19.09 -7.28
C THR A 25 0.85 -19.06 -7.91
N PRO A 26 1.91 -19.43 -7.16
CA PRO A 26 1.83 -19.89 -5.78
C PRO A 26 1.81 -18.77 -4.73
N ALA A 27 2.37 -17.60 -4.98
CA ALA A 27 2.57 -16.56 -3.99
C ALA A 27 2.60 -15.14 -4.59
N THR A 28 1.96 -14.91 -5.73
CA THR A 28 1.92 -13.60 -6.38
C THR A 28 0.69 -12.81 -5.95
N LEU A 29 0.93 -11.59 -5.48
CA LEU A 29 -0.09 -10.60 -5.15
C LEU A 29 -0.12 -9.51 -6.22
N ASN A 30 -1.23 -9.38 -6.92
CA ASN A 30 -1.47 -8.28 -7.84
C ASN A 30 -2.40 -7.26 -7.19
N VAL A 31 -2.01 -5.99 -7.24
CA VAL A 31 -2.82 -4.89 -6.76
C VAL A 31 -2.87 -3.79 -7.80
N GLY A 32 -4.07 -3.26 -8.03
CA GLY A 32 -4.29 -2.09 -8.87
C GLY A 32 -4.92 -0.97 -8.05
N PHE A 33 -4.47 0.26 -8.28
CA PHE A 33 -5.11 1.46 -7.76
C PHE A 33 -5.61 2.31 -8.91
N TRP A 34 -6.87 2.72 -8.86
CA TRP A 34 -7.48 3.64 -9.82
C TRP A 34 -7.92 4.91 -9.10
N VAL A 35 -7.54 6.03 -9.67
CA VAL A 35 -7.85 7.36 -9.15
C VAL A 35 -8.70 8.09 -10.14
N ARG A 36 -9.88 8.53 -9.72
CA ARG A 36 -10.74 9.45 -10.48
C ARG A 36 -10.58 10.84 -9.91
N ASP A 37 -9.95 11.72 -10.66
CA ASP A 37 -9.67 13.11 -10.31
C ASP A 37 -10.13 14.06 -11.43
N PRO A 38 -11.43 14.36 -11.52
CA PRO A 38 -11.97 15.17 -12.60
C PRO A 38 -11.49 16.64 -12.56
N ASN A 39 -11.03 17.10 -11.41
CA ASN A 39 -10.57 18.47 -11.22
C ASN A 39 -9.05 18.63 -11.34
N GLN A 40 -8.33 17.53 -11.59
CA GLN A 40 -6.87 17.51 -11.70
C GLN A 40 -6.14 18.11 -10.48
N PHE A 41 -6.64 17.81 -9.29
CA PHE A 41 -6.03 18.25 -8.04
C PHE A 41 -4.78 17.46 -7.67
N LEU A 42 -4.69 16.19 -8.10
CA LEU A 42 -3.63 15.28 -7.71
C LEU A 42 -2.28 15.67 -8.32
N ILE A 43 -1.28 15.75 -7.48
CA ILE A 43 0.09 16.01 -7.86
C ILE A 43 0.85 14.70 -7.91
N TYR A 44 1.26 14.30 -9.10
CA TYR A 44 2.11 13.13 -9.30
C TYR A 44 3.59 13.52 -9.25
N PRO A 45 4.42 12.74 -8.55
CA PRO A 45 5.87 12.92 -8.62
C PRO A 45 6.40 12.56 -10.02
N ASP A 46 7.57 13.13 -10.36
CA ASP A 46 8.27 12.81 -11.60
C ASP A 46 8.65 11.33 -11.64
N GLN A 47 8.57 10.74 -12.84
CA GLN A 47 8.94 9.34 -13.02
C GLN A 47 10.47 9.17 -12.97
N VAL A 48 10.87 8.07 -12.35
CA VAL A 48 12.25 7.59 -12.31
C VAL A 48 12.38 6.29 -13.12
N THR A 49 13.58 5.95 -13.50
CA THR A 49 13.88 4.72 -14.24
C THR A 49 14.31 3.60 -13.30
N ALA A 50 14.16 2.34 -13.74
CA ALA A 50 14.66 1.14 -13.09
C ALA A 50 14.04 0.78 -11.73
N HIS A 51 12.87 1.32 -11.37
CA HIS A 51 12.13 1.00 -10.15
C HIS A 51 13.01 0.96 -8.89
N PRO A 52 13.71 2.06 -8.53
CA PRO A 52 14.62 2.05 -7.39
C PRO A 52 13.85 1.91 -6.07
N ARG A 53 14.45 1.24 -5.10
CA ARG A 53 14.02 1.35 -3.71
C ARG A 53 14.37 2.73 -3.19
N HIS A 54 13.41 3.39 -2.53
CA HIS A 54 13.57 4.74 -2.00
C HIS A 54 12.73 4.95 -0.76
N ASP A 55 13.32 5.55 0.26
CA ASP A 55 12.62 5.86 1.50
C ASP A 55 11.78 7.14 1.38
N PHE A 56 10.90 7.35 2.36
CA PHE A 56 10.05 8.54 2.50
C PHE A 56 9.10 8.82 1.33
N LEU A 57 8.63 7.77 0.64
CA LEU A 57 7.70 7.91 -0.48
C LEU A 57 6.36 8.53 -0.05
N TRP A 58 5.94 8.31 1.20
CA TRP A 58 4.72 8.86 1.79
C TRP A 58 4.72 10.39 1.98
N GLU A 59 5.86 11.06 1.81
CA GLU A 59 5.91 12.53 1.82
C GLU A 59 5.32 13.16 0.55
N LYS A 60 4.99 12.34 -0.43
CA LYS A 60 4.34 12.71 -1.70
C LYS A 60 3.19 11.76 -1.95
N THR A 61 2.59 11.83 -3.15
CA THR A 61 1.58 10.83 -3.55
C THR A 61 2.20 9.44 -3.53
N CYS A 62 1.64 8.57 -2.68
CA CYS A 62 2.09 7.21 -2.43
C CYS A 62 0.88 6.29 -2.25
N PHE A 63 0.91 5.12 -2.85
CA PHE A 63 -0.03 4.03 -2.62
C PHE A 63 0.65 3.00 -1.74
N GLU A 64 -0.08 2.45 -0.79
CA GLU A 64 0.52 1.55 0.18
C GLU A 64 -0.29 0.26 0.31
N ILE A 65 0.43 -0.83 0.52
CA ILE A 65 -0.13 -2.16 0.76
C ILE A 65 0.42 -2.66 2.09
N PHE A 66 -0.46 -2.97 3.01
CA PHE A 66 -0.11 -3.62 4.26
C PHE A 66 -0.40 -5.11 4.16
N VAL A 67 0.57 -5.94 4.50
CA VAL A 67 0.44 -7.40 4.56
C VAL A 67 0.55 -7.84 6.00
N GLY A 68 -0.59 -8.14 6.61
CA GLY A 68 -0.70 -8.66 7.96
C GLY A 68 -0.82 -10.18 7.98
N VAL A 69 -0.50 -10.77 9.13
CA VAL A 69 -0.62 -12.20 9.40
C VAL A 69 -1.62 -12.40 10.54
N LYS A 70 -2.57 -13.34 10.37
CA LYS A 70 -3.57 -13.66 11.38
C LYS A 70 -2.89 -14.17 12.65
N ASP A 71 -3.38 -13.71 13.79
CA ASP A 71 -2.90 -14.06 15.12
C ASP A 71 -1.44 -13.69 15.41
N GLU A 72 -0.82 -12.86 14.55
CA GLU A 72 0.55 -12.35 14.70
C GLU A 72 0.59 -10.83 14.70
N ASP A 73 1.58 -10.27 15.41
CA ASP A 73 1.74 -8.81 15.50
C ASP A 73 2.57 -8.23 14.36
N PHE A 74 3.51 -9.00 13.81
CA PHE A 74 4.36 -8.53 12.72
C PHE A 74 3.60 -8.35 11.39
N TYR A 75 4.12 -7.46 10.55
CA TYR A 75 3.56 -7.17 9.23
C TYR A 75 4.61 -6.56 8.29
N ARG A 76 4.22 -6.41 7.03
CA ARG A 76 4.98 -5.66 6.02
C ARG A 76 4.15 -4.49 5.52
N GLU A 77 4.84 -3.37 5.25
CA GLU A 77 4.31 -2.20 4.56
C GLU A 77 5.05 -2.04 3.24
N ILE A 78 4.32 -1.99 2.14
CA ILE A 78 4.85 -1.78 0.80
C ILE A 78 4.41 -0.42 0.31
N ASN A 79 5.35 0.47 0.07
CA ASN A 79 5.15 1.82 -0.44
C ASN A 79 5.44 1.87 -1.94
N LEU A 80 4.50 2.40 -2.71
CA LEU A 80 4.50 2.44 -4.16
C LEU A 80 4.27 3.87 -4.63
N SER A 81 5.28 4.48 -5.23
CA SER A 81 5.15 5.82 -5.78
C SER A 81 4.71 5.79 -7.26
N PRO A 82 3.86 6.73 -7.69
CA PRO A 82 3.64 6.97 -9.12
C PRO A 82 4.89 7.40 -9.89
N SER A 83 5.98 7.76 -9.20
CA SER A 83 7.31 7.91 -9.80
C SER A 83 7.91 6.60 -10.29
N GLN A 84 7.34 5.47 -9.90
CA GLN A 84 7.82 4.09 -10.07
C GLN A 84 8.95 3.69 -9.10
N ALA A 85 9.25 4.52 -8.09
CA ALA A 85 10.03 4.08 -6.93
C ALA A 85 9.14 3.31 -5.96
N TRP A 86 9.75 2.45 -5.16
CA TRP A 86 9.05 1.60 -4.20
C TRP A 86 9.91 1.29 -2.98
N GLN A 87 9.29 0.78 -1.91
CA GLN A 87 10.00 0.27 -0.74
C GLN A 87 9.14 -0.75 0.01
N VAL A 88 9.79 -1.63 0.74
CA VAL A 88 9.15 -2.56 1.69
C VAL A 88 9.77 -2.37 3.06
N TYR A 89 8.94 -2.21 4.06
CA TYR A 89 9.35 -2.10 5.45
C TYR A 89 8.81 -3.27 6.28
N GLN A 90 9.56 -3.64 7.30
CA GLN A 90 9.14 -4.66 8.28
C GLN A 90 8.85 -4.02 9.63
N PHE A 91 7.80 -4.53 10.26
CA PHE A 91 7.41 -4.18 11.61
C PHE A 91 7.20 -5.47 12.41
N GLU A 92 7.69 -5.51 13.65
CA GLU A 92 7.52 -6.62 14.58
C GLU A 92 6.16 -6.56 15.28
N GLU A 93 5.68 -5.33 15.53
CA GLU A 93 4.37 -5.00 16.04
C GLU A 93 3.96 -3.59 15.60
N TYR A 94 2.87 -3.04 16.12
CA TYR A 94 2.36 -1.73 15.75
C TYR A 94 3.45 -0.63 15.83
N ARG A 95 3.87 -0.13 14.66
CA ARG A 95 4.89 0.91 14.47
C ARG A 95 6.22 0.66 15.16
N PHE A 96 6.57 -0.60 15.43
CA PHE A 96 7.81 -0.96 16.12
C PHE A 96 8.67 -1.89 15.24
N PRO A 97 10.00 -1.69 15.18
CA PRO A 97 10.77 -0.64 15.87
C PRO A 97 10.51 0.77 15.29
N GLU A 98 10.74 1.79 16.14
CA GLU A 98 10.46 3.21 15.81
C GLU A 98 11.59 3.87 14.97
N ASP A 99 12.27 3.09 14.14
CA ASP A 99 13.32 3.60 13.26
C ASP A 99 12.74 4.51 12.17
N MET A 100 13.51 5.53 11.76
CA MET A 100 13.11 6.46 10.71
C MET A 100 14.29 6.71 9.74
N PRO A 101 14.23 6.21 8.49
CA PRO A 101 13.13 5.42 7.93
C PRO A 101 12.96 4.08 8.63
N PRO A 102 11.79 3.45 8.53
CA PRO A 102 11.57 2.12 9.08
C PRO A 102 12.53 1.08 8.49
N ILE A 103 12.71 -0.04 9.18
CA ILE A 103 13.64 -1.08 8.74
C ILE A 103 13.16 -1.69 7.42
N ALA A 104 14.02 -1.61 6.38
CA ALA A 104 13.71 -2.18 5.08
C ALA A 104 13.63 -3.71 5.14
N ALA A 105 12.63 -4.28 4.47
CA ALA A 105 12.47 -5.71 4.27
C ALA A 105 12.87 -6.13 2.84
N TYR A 106 13.36 -7.37 2.72
CA TYR A 106 13.81 -7.94 1.44
C TYR A 106 13.19 -9.31 1.15
N ASP A 107 12.13 -9.65 1.86
CA ASP A 107 11.39 -10.91 1.74
C ASP A 107 10.14 -10.82 0.85
N ILE A 108 9.88 -9.65 0.30
CA ILE A 108 8.88 -9.41 -0.77
C ILE A 108 9.61 -8.75 -1.94
N GLU A 109 9.41 -9.30 -3.14
CA GLU A 109 10.05 -8.80 -4.36
C GLU A 109 9.03 -8.14 -5.29
N LEU A 110 9.50 -7.16 -6.05
CA LEU A 110 8.74 -6.48 -7.08
C LEU A 110 8.89 -7.20 -8.41
N ASN A 111 7.82 -7.82 -8.91
CA ASN A 111 7.79 -8.40 -10.26
C ASN A 111 7.47 -7.34 -11.32
N HIS A 112 6.56 -6.43 -10.99
CA HIS A 112 6.10 -5.40 -11.92
C HIS A 112 5.55 -4.20 -11.16
N LEU A 113 5.86 -3.00 -11.65
CA LEU A 113 5.28 -1.74 -11.18
C LEU A 113 5.08 -0.82 -12.37
N GLN A 114 3.86 -0.39 -12.60
CA GLN A 114 3.51 0.46 -13.72
C GLN A 114 2.56 1.57 -13.32
N ARG A 115 2.96 2.80 -13.57
CA ARG A 115 2.03 3.93 -13.56
C ARG A 115 1.13 3.84 -14.79
N THR A 116 -0.16 3.92 -14.57
CA THR A 116 -1.18 3.99 -15.61
C THR A 116 -1.71 5.41 -15.76
N HIS A 117 -2.57 5.66 -16.74
CA HIS A 117 -3.23 6.95 -16.87
C HIS A 117 -4.12 7.30 -15.65
N TYR A 118 -4.66 6.27 -14.99
CA TYR A 118 -5.61 6.42 -13.89
C TYR A 118 -5.06 6.01 -12.52
N GLY A 119 -3.78 5.66 -12.40
CA GLY A 119 -3.22 5.21 -11.13
C GLY A 119 -1.99 4.33 -11.26
N LEU A 120 -2.01 3.16 -10.63
CA LEU A 120 -0.85 2.30 -10.49
C LEU A 120 -1.24 0.82 -10.51
N ASN A 121 -0.46 -0.01 -11.19
CA ASN A 121 -0.55 -1.47 -11.09
C ASN A 121 0.76 -2.03 -10.57
N VAL A 122 0.68 -3.01 -9.67
CA VAL A 122 1.82 -3.69 -9.08
C VAL A 122 1.60 -5.20 -9.04
N SER A 123 2.66 -5.94 -9.24
CA SER A 123 2.74 -7.38 -8.99
C SER A 123 3.91 -7.66 -8.05
N LEU A 124 3.65 -8.35 -6.95
CA LEU A 124 4.60 -8.66 -5.89
C LEU A 124 4.77 -10.17 -5.74
N ASP A 125 5.98 -10.62 -5.50
CA ASP A 125 6.27 -11.99 -5.10
C ASP A 125 6.43 -12.06 -3.57
N LEU A 126 5.52 -12.78 -2.93
CA LEU A 126 5.49 -13.02 -1.48
C LEU A 126 6.11 -14.39 -1.11
N SER A 127 6.69 -15.11 -2.06
CA SER A 127 7.13 -16.50 -1.85
C SER A 127 8.18 -16.65 -0.75
N GLN A 128 9.11 -15.71 -0.64
CA GLN A 128 10.12 -15.72 0.41
C GLN A 128 9.49 -15.43 1.77
N PHE A 129 8.68 -14.39 1.87
CA PHE A 129 7.95 -14.03 3.09
C PHE A 129 7.09 -15.20 3.60
N MET A 130 6.26 -15.77 2.72
CA MET A 130 5.40 -16.89 3.07
C MET A 130 6.19 -18.15 3.50
N ARG A 131 7.31 -18.44 2.85
CA ARG A 131 8.18 -19.58 3.17
C ARG A 131 8.87 -19.41 4.52
N GLN A 132 9.44 -18.23 4.79
CA GLN A 132 10.15 -17.93 6.04
C GLN A 132 9.25 -18.08 7.26
N HIS A 133 8.00 -17.66 7.13
CA HIS A 133 7.01 -17.68 8.22
C HIS A 133 6.06 -18.88 8.15
N LYS A 134 6.23 -19.81 7.17
CA LYS A 134 5.39 -21.00 6.96
C LYS A 134 3.91 -20.67 6.75
N LEU A 135 3.62 -19.60 6.01
CA LEU A 135 2.30 -19.05 5.79
C LEU A 135 1.63 -19.60 4.53
N LYS A 136 0.31 -19.58 4.54
CA LYS A 136 -0.59 -19.76 3.40
C LYS A 136 -1.34 -18.46 3.13
N TRP A 137 -2.01 -18.35 1.99
CA TRP A 137 -2.87 -17.21 1.69
C TRP A 137 -3.94 -16.97 2.76
N SER A 138 -4.55 -18.05 3.26
CA SER A 138 -5.57 -17.98 4.31
C SER A 138 -5.09 -17.38 5.63
N ASP A 139 -3.78 -17.29 5.84
CA ASP A 139 -3.17 -16.72 7.05
C ASP A 139 -2.92 -15.21 6.89
N LEU A 140 -3.07 -14.69 5.67
CA LEU A 140 -2.80 -13.29 5.35
C LEU A 140 -4.08 -12.45 5.32
N TYR A 141 -3.91 -11.17 5.60
CA TYR A 141 -4.91 -10.14 5.33
C TYR A 141 -4.23 -8.87 4.83
N ILE A 142 -4.94 -8.08 4.03
CA ILE A 142 -4.37 -6.95 3.29
C ILE A 142 -5.11 -5.67 3.65
N GLY A 143 -4.35 -4.62 3.92
CA GLY A 143 -4.78 -3.24 3.95
C GLY A 143 -4.34 -2.50 2.69
N LEU A 144 -5.21 -1.67 2.14
CA LEU A 144 -4.88 -0.75 1.06
C LEU A 144 -5.08 0.68 1.53
N THR A 145 -4.08 1.51 1.31
CA THR A 145 -4.12 2.93 1.66
C THR A 145 -3.50 3.79 0.56
N ALA A 146 -3.71 5.10 0.64
CA ALA A 146 -3.04 6.05 -0.22
C ALA A 146 -2.84 7.39 0.49
N VAL A 147 -1.67 7.94 0.36
CA VAL A 147 -1.38 9.35 0.63
C VAL A 147 -1.47 10.10 -0.69
N LEU A 148 -2.37 11.05 -0.80
CA LEU A 148 -2.54 11.86 -1.99
C LEU A 148 -2.09 13.29 -1.73
N ASN A 149 -1.03 13.72 -2.39
CA ASN A 149 -0.61 15.11 -2.43
C ASN A 149 -1.41 15.83 -3.51
N THR A 150 -2.14 16.87 -3.14
CA THR A 150 -3.00 17.61 -4.05
C THR A 150 -2.71 19.10 -3.97
N THR A 151 -3.25 19.86 -4.92
CA THR A 151 -3.23 21.33 -4.88
C THR A 151 -4.01 21.92 -3.70
N GLN A 152 -4.76 21.08 -2.96
CA GLN A 152 -5.54 21.47 -1.78
C GLN A 152 -4.95 20.90 -0.48
N GLY A 153 -3.78 20.27 -0.53
CA GLY A 153 -3.11 19.67 0.63
C GLY A 153 -2.97 18.15 0.53
N MET A 154 -2.57 17.55 1.63
CA MET A 154 -2.41 16.10 1.76
C MET A 154 -3.69 15.46 2.24
N HIS A 155 -4.11 14.38 1.60
CA HIS A 155 -5.29 13.60 1.97
C HIS A 155 -4.92 12.14 2.15
N TYR A 156 -5.54 11.49 3.15
CA TYR A 156 -5.24 10.13 3.56
C TYR A 156 -6.43 9.22 3.29
N PHE A 157 -6.24 8.24 2.43
CA PHE A 157 -7.27 7.28 2.03
C PHE A 157 -6.96 5.89 2.54
N ALA A 158 -7.95 5.18 3.05
CA ALA A 158 -7.82 3.80 3.51
C ALA A 158 -9.12 3.02 3.26
N MET A 159 -9.06 1.70 3.33
CA MET A 159 -10.24 0.84 3.27
C MET A 159 -11.24 1.20 4.37
N GLN A 160 -10.73 1.62 5.55
CA GLN A 160 -11.51 2.09 6.70
C GLN A 160 -10.64 3.02 7.55
N HIS A 161 -11.27 3.89 8.34
CA HIS A 161 -10.65 4.71 9.37
C HIS A 161 -11.39 4.53 10.69
N SER A 162 -10.88 3.69 11.56
CA SER A 162 -11.48 3.44 12.89
C SER A 162 -10.82 4.23 14.02
N SER A 163 -9.67 4.87 13.75
CA SER A 163 -8.94 5.70 14.70
C SER A 163 -9.35 7.17 14.63
N PRO A 164 -9.22 7.94 15.72
CA PRO A 164 -9.56 9.38 15.73
C PRO A 164 -8.58 10.25 14.92
N LYS A 165 -7.47 9.69 14.48
CA LYS A 165 -6.48 10.29 13.57
C LYS A 165 -6.25 9.32 12.42
N ALA A 166 -5.83 9.81 11.25
CA ALA A 166 -5.43 8.94 10.15
C ALA A 166 -4.28 8.03 10.61
N ASP A 167 -4.51 6.72 10.53
CA ASP A 167 -3.57 5.72 11.02
C ASP A 167 -3.63 4.46 10.16
N PHE A 168 -2.75 4.39 9.18
CA PHE A 168 -2.68 3.28 8.24
C PHE A 168 -2.16 1.97 8.86
N HIS A 169 -1.43 2.06 10.00
CA HIS A 169 -0.93 0.89 10.72
C HIS A 169 -1.97 0.21 11.61
N ASN A 170 -3.20 0.75 11.67
CA ASN A 170 -4.27 0.12 12.41
C ASN A 170 -4.79 -1.13 11.66
N LYS A 171 -4.40 -2.30 12.11
CA LYS A 171 -4.75 -3.59 11.50
C LYS A 171 -6.26 -3.84 11.39
N ARG A 172 -7.09 -3.19 12.22
CA ARG A 172 -8.55 -3.31 12.16
C ARG A 172 -9.14 -2.74 10.87
N ASP A 173 -8.38 -1.86 10.20
CA ASP A 173 -8.77 -1.19 8.98
C ASP A 173 -8.31 -1.91 7.70
N TRP A 174 -7.62 -3.06 7.83
CA TRP A 174 -7.16 -3.90 6.72
C TRP A 174 -8.19 -5.00 6.45
N LEU A 175 -9.09 -4.75 5.51
CA LEU A 175 -10.35 -5.50 5.39
C LEU A 175 -10.31 -6.71 4.45
N HIS A 176 -9.27 -6.86 3.63
CA HIS A 176 -9.21 -7.99 2.70
C HIS A 176 -8.63 -9.24 3.36
N GLN A 177 -9.34 -10.34 3.24
CA GLN A 177 -8.92 -11.67 3.68
C GLN A 177 -8.99 -12.65 2.50
N PHE A 178 -8.05 -13.60 2.47
CA PHE A 178 -8.00 -14.66 1.47
C PHE A 178 -8.72 -15.92 1.91
#